data_e790cb40d7b307e56c61340a7d90c22f
#
_entry.id   e790cb40d7b307e56c61340a7d90c22f
#
_cell.length_a   1.000
_cell.length_b   1.000
_cell.length_c   1.000
_cell.angle_alpha   90.00
_cell.angle_beta   90.00
_cell.angle_gamma   90.00
#
_symmetry.space_group_name_H-M   'P 1'
#
loop_
_entity.id
_entity.type
_entity.pdbx_description
1 polymer ?
#
loop_
_entity_poly.entity_id
_entity_poly.type
_entity_poly.pdbx_seq_one_letter_code
_entity_poly.pdbx_strand_id
1 'polypeptide(L)' 'MNINDYAKGTLNGKPLIVQCCVCRRMRHQSNGWEALTIPPNVEISHTYCESCGEKILQELRGGKQK' A
#
# COMPACT_ATOMS: atom_id res chain seq x y z
N MET A 1 -9.36 1.29 15.29
CA MET A 1 -8.20 0.61 14.94
C MET A 1 -6.98 1.42 15.10
N ASN A 2 -5.93 0.80 15.53
CA ASN A 2 -4.71 1.50 15.79
C ASN A 2 -3.89 1.56 14.54
N ILE A 3 -3.30 2.72 14.23
CA ILE A 3 -2.47 2.85 13.06
C ILE A 3 -1.28 1.91 13.11
N ASN A 4 -0.88 1.50 14.32
CA ASN A 4 0.24 0.58 14.43
C ASN A 4 -0.08 -0.80 13.85
N ASP A 5 -1.34 -1.14 13.67
CA ASP A 5 -1.70 -2.37 13.03
C ASP A 5 -1.38 -2.35 11.54
N TYR A 6 -1.13 -1.17 11.00
CA TYR A 6 -0.79 -1.04 9.60
C TYR A 6 0.68 -0.73 9.40
N ALA A 7 1.39 -0.46 10.48
CA ALA A 7 2.78 -0.07 10.38
C ALA A 7 3.67 -1.27 10.11
N LYS A 8 4.59 -1.14 9.15
CA LYS A 8 5.50 -2.20 8.84
C LYS A 8 6.79 -2.02 9.60
N GLY A 9 6.88 -1.05 10.42
CA GLY A 9 8.10 -0.73 11.16
C GLY A 9 8.11 0.74 11.42
N THR A 10 9.29 1.30 11.62
CA THR A 10 9.39 2.74 11.80
C THR A 10 10.43 3.29 10.86
N LEU A 11 10.26 4.54 10.48
CA LEU A 11 11.19 5.24 9.64
C LEU A 11 11.26 6.66 10.18
N ASN A 12 12.43 7.11 10.51
CA ASN A 12 12.62 8.44 11.09
C ASN A 12 11.78 8.62 12.35
N GLY A 13 11.64 7.55 13.14
CA GLY A 13 10.87 7.64 14.37
C GLY A 13 9.38 7.64 14.21
N LYS A 14 8.89 7.43 12.99
CA LYS A 14 7.46 7.43 12.74
C LYS A 14 7.02 6.08 12.20
N PRO A 15 5.78 5.68 12.41
CA PRO A 15 5.31 4.42 11.84
C PRO A 15 5.37 4.45 10.32
N LEU A 16 5.84 3.38 9.72
CA LEU A 16 5.94 3.30 8.27
C LEU A 16 4.75 2.54 7.75
N ILE A 17 3.96 3.17 6.93
CA ILE A 17 2.74 2.61 6.38
C ILE A 17 2.94 2.33 4.91
N VAL A 18 2.55 1.15 4.46
CA VAL A 18 2.63 0.80 3.05
C VAL A 18 1.26 1.09 2.43
N GLN A 19 1.26 1.85 1.37
CA GLN A 19 0.03 2.27 0.72
C GLN A 19 0.09 2.01 -0.77
N CYS A 20 -1.01 1.54 -1.35
CA CYS A 20 -1.08 1.38 -2.78
C CYS A 20 -1.15 2.75 -3.44
N CYS A 21 -0.31 2.99 -4.42
CA CYS A 21 -0.28 4.30 -5.05
C CYS A 21 -1.40 4.48 -6.07
N VAL A 22 -2.18 3.46 -6.34
CA VAL A 22 -3.27 3.54 -7.30
C VAL A 22 -4.60 3.66 -6.58
N CYS A 23 -4.93 2.72 -5.73
CA CYS A 23 -6.23 2.73 -5.06
C CYS A 23 -6.15 3.37 -3.67
N ARG A 24 -4.97 3.70 -3.22
CA ARG A 24 -4.78 4.40 -1.95
C ARG A 24 -5.18 3.62 -0.72
N ARG A 25 -5.23 2.31 -0.81
CA ARG A 25 -5.48 1.50 0.36
C ARG A 25 -4.18 1.26 1.12
N MET A 26 -4.27 1.13 2.42
CA MET A 26 -3.11 0.86 3.24
C MET A 26 -3.07 -0.60 3.59
N ARG A 27 -1.88 -1.16 3.68
CA ARG A 27 -1.71 -2.56 3.96
C ARG A 27 -1.75 -2.83 5.46
N HIS A 28 -2.61 -3.75 5.86
CA HIS A 28 -2.70 -4.18 7.23
C HIS A 28 -1.67 -5.28 7.49
N GLN A 29 -1.19 -5.37 8.70
CA GLN A 29 -0.20 -6.37 9.03
C GLN A 29 -0.69 -7.78 8.79
N SER A 30 -1.98 -8.02 8.91
CA SER A 30 -2.50 -9.34 8.71
C SER A 30 -2.91 -9.59 7.27
N ASN A 31 -2.30 -8.96 6.35
CA ASN A 31 -2.51 -9.24 4.97
C ASN A 31 -3.79 -8.71 4.37
N GLY A 32 -4.23 -7.60 4.71
CA GLY A 32 -5.39 -6.98 4.11
C GLY A 32 -5.04 -5.62 3.56
N TRP A 33 -5.88 -5.07 2.73
CA TRP A 33 -5.74 -3.72 2.23
C TRP A 33 -7.02 -2.98 2.53
N GLU A 34 -6.91 -1.87 3.20
CA GLU A 34 -8.09 -1.12 3.62
C GLU A 34 -7.93 0.35 3.34
N ALA A 35 -9.02 0.99 2.98
CA ALA A 35 -9.01 2.42 2.73
C ALA A 35 -9.22 3.14 4.05
N LEU A 36 -8.19 3.84 4.50
CA LEU A 36 -8.26 4.55 5.77
C LEU A 36 -7.72 5.94 5.61
N THR A 37 -8.10 6.80 6.52
CA THR A 37 -7.55 8.14 6.58
C THR A 37 -6.14 8.07 7.15
N ILE A 38 -5.19 8.69 6.48
CA ILE A 38 -3.81 8.64 6.92
C ILE A 38 -3.57 9.72 7.96
N PRO A 39 -3.09 9.36 9.13
CA PRO A 39 -2.78 10.35 10.15
C PRO A 39 -1.53 11.14 9.76
N PRO A 40 -1.33 12.31 10.35
CA PRO A 40 -0.26 13.18 9.93
C PRO A 40 1.14 12.75 10.33
N ASN A 41 1.28 11.95 11.34
CA ASN A 41 2.60 11.62 11.83
C ASN A 41 3.06 10.24 11.45
N VAL A 42 3.00 9.91 10.18
CA VAL A 42 3.47 8.63 9.69
C VAL A 42 4.26 8.83 8.43
N GLU A 43 5.10 7.88 8.12
CA GLU A 43 5.82 7.85 6.85
C GLU A 43 5.08 6.90 5.91
N ILE A 44 5.01 7.24 4.65
CA ILE A 44 4.27 6.44 3.69
C ILE A 44 5.23 5.87 2.66
N SER A 45 5.14 4.57 2.46
CA SER A 45 5.87 3.91 1.39
C SER A 45 4.86 3.46 0.36
N HIS A 46 5.00 3.90 -0.87
CA HIS A 46 4.04 3.57 -1.91
C HIS A 46 4.42 2.27 -2.61
N THR A 47 3.42 1.47 -2.90
CA THR A 47 3.62 0.23 -3.61
C THR A 47 2.33 -0.06 -4.36
N TYR A 48 2.13 -1.29 -4.83
CA TYR A 48 0.89 -1.68 -5.45
C TYR A 48 0.26 -2.77 -4.61
N CYS A 49 -1.06 -2.71 -4.41
CA CYS A 49 -1.74 -3.81 -3.77
C CYS A 49 -1.83 -4.96 -4.76
N GLU A 50 -2.29 -6.11 -4.30
CA GLU A 50 -2.28 -7.28 -5.15
C GLU A 50 -3.12 -7.08 -6.39
N SER A 51 -4.27 -6.48 -6.26
CA SER A 51 -5.13 -6.25 -7.42
C SER A 51 -4.51 -5.28 -8.40
N CYS A 52 -3.98 -4.17 -7.90
CA CYS A 52 -3.40 -3.17 -8.78
C CYS A 52 -2.09 -3.69 -9.38
N GLY A 53 -1.34 -4.43 -8.61
CA GLY A 53 -0.11 -4.99 -9.10
C GLY A 53 -0.33 -5.98 -10.23
N GLU A 54 -1.37 -6.81 -10.10
CA GLU A 54 -1.68 -7.73 -11.13
C GLU A 54 -2.12 -7.03 -12.40
N LYS A 55 -2.90 -5.97 -12.27
CA LYS A 55 -3.29 -5.23 -13.43
C LYS A 55 -2.11 -4.65 -14.16
N ILE A 56 -1.16 -4.09 -13.43
CA ILE A 56 0.00 -3.49 -14.03
C ILE A 56 0.85 -4.56 -14.73
N LEU A 57 1.01 -5.71 -14.08
CA LEU A 57 1.78 -6.76 -14.70
C LEU A 57 1.12 -7.27 -15.97
N GLN A 58 -0.19 -7.36 -16.00
CA GLN A 58 -0.88 -7.77 -17.17
C GLN A 58 -0.71 -6.78 -18.29
N GLU A 59 -0.73 -5.50 -17.97
CA GLU A 59 -0.53 -4.51 -18.99
C GLU A 59 0.88 -4.55 -19.54
N LEU A 60 1.86 -4.77 -18.70
CA LEU A 60 3.23 -4.82 -19.15
C LEU A 60 3.48 -6.06 -19.97
N ARG A 61 2.86 -7.20 -19.62
CA ARG A 61 3.09 -8.37 -20.34
C ARG A 61 2.21 -8.49 -21.51
N GLY A 62 0.95 -8.21 -21.37
CA GLY A 62 0.05 -8.45 -22.41
C GLY A 62 -0.35 -7.28 -23.19
N GLY A 63 -0.17 -6.13 -22.67
CA GLY A 63 -0.67 -4.98 -23.29
C GLY A 63 -0.18 -4.80 -24.65
N LYS A 64 1.02 -5.26 -24.90
CA LYS A 64 1.48 -5.10 -26.09
C LYS A 64 1.00 -6.07 -26.98
N GLN A 65 0.36 -7.04 -26.56
CA GLN A 65 -0.05 -7.97 -27.39
C GLN A 65 -1.08 -7.53 -28.17
N LYS A 66 -1.65 -6.74 -27.96
CA LYS A 66 -2.63 -6.38 -28.67
C LYS A 66 -2.44 -5.91 -29.73
#